data_b748e482f751ce9d7955e2777947d891
#
_entry.id   b748e482f751ce9d7955e2777947d891
#
_cell.length_a   1.000
_cell.length_b   1.000
_cell.length_c   1.000
_cell.angle_alpha   90.00
_cell.angle_beta   90.00
_cell.angle_gamma   90.00
#
_symmetry.space_group_name_H-M   'P 1'
#
loop_
_entity.id
_entity.type
_entity.pdbx_description
1 polymer ?
#
loop_
_entity_poly.entity_id
_entity_poly.type
_entity_poly.pdbx_seq_one_letter_code
_entity_poly.pdbx_strand_id
1 'polypeptide(L)'
;MHSLPEIEPAQASWMVLLTIGAIGGYLEIALDERGAARYPQAAAFQSARAALFALLETAKPQRIWMPRLICDAMIAPALSAMVEVKFYELTPDLRVAEQVKLNRTDWLLYVNYFGICGHASADALSRFGPERVILDHSQAFFTAPPDCLATIYSPRKFFGLPDGGLLVTQLPVPRPPETDTHSVDRMKHLLQRLDGSPEAGFPDYRAAEESLLP
;
A
#
# COMPACT_ATOMS: atom_id res chain seq x y z
N MET A 1 24.68 17.26 52.57
CA MET A 1 25.13 16.71 51.26
C MET A 1 24.04 15.78 50.78
N HIS A 2 23.11 16.28 49.96
CA HIS A 2 22.10 15.43 49.30
C HIS A 2 22.69 15.04 47.95
N SER A 3 22.90 13.73 47.79
CA SER A 3 23.26 13.13 46.51
C SER A 3 22.08 13.23 45.56
N LEU A 4 22.30 13.75 44.37
CA LEU A 4 21.34 13.72 43.28
C LEU A 4 21.10 12.26 42.83
N PRO A 5 19.90 11.87 42.48
CA PRO A 5 19.60 10.52 41.98
C PRO A 5 20.32 10.26 40.65
N GLU A 6 20.94 9.10 40.51
CA GLU A 6 21.47 8.60 39.24
C GLU A 6 20.32 8.41 38.25
N ILE A 7 20.43 9.04 37.07
CA ILE A 7 19.50 8.91 35.97
C ILE A 7 19.81 7.61 35.21
N GLU A 8 18.87 6.69 35.17
CA GLU A 8 19.03 5.42 34.45
C GLU A 8 19.30 5.61 32.93
N PRO A 9 20.11 4.73 32.29
CA PRO A 9 20.52 4.87 30.88
C PRO A 9 19.41 4.93 29.83
N ALA A 10 18.20 4.48 30.18
CA ALA A 10 17.05 4.54 29.28
C ALA A 10 16.50 5.94 29.02
N GLN A 11 16.82 6.92 29.90
CA GLN A 11 16.38 8.32 29.74
C GLN A 11 17.36 9.19 28.93
N ALA A 12 18.53 8.67 28.60
CA ALA A 12 19.55 9.43 27.86
C ALA A 12 19.40 9.35 26.33
N SER A 13 18.56 8.43 25.82
CA SER A 13 18.46 8.18 24.38
C SER A 13 17.76 9.30 23.59
N TRP A 14 16.86 10.05 24.22
CA TRP A 14 16.19 11.19 23.56
C TRP A 14 16.99 12.50 23.62
N MET A 15 17.94 12.61 24.54
CA MET A 15 18.82 13.79 24.62
C MET A 15 19.87 13.82 23.49
N VAL A 16 20.17 12.69 22.86
CA VAL A 16 21.20 12.62 21.80
C VAL A 16 20.68 13.12 20.45
N LEU A 17 19.35 13.11 20.23
CA LEU A 17 18.73 13.62 19.00
C LEU A 17 18.55 15.14 18.97
N LEU A 18 18.72 15.84 20.09
CA LEU A 18 18.62 17.31 20.20
C LEU A 18 19.91 18.06 19.81
N THR A 19 20.95 17.37 19.37
CA THR A 19 22.27 17.99 19.11
C THR A 19 22.46 18.51 17.68
N ILE A 20 21.43 18.52 16.84
CA ILE A 20 21.54 19.11 15.49
C ILE A 20 20.67 20.35 15.39
N GLY A 21 21.17 21.46 15.92
CA GLY A 21 20.91 22.81 15.41
C GLY A 21 19.61 23.52 15.81
N ALA A 22 18.66 22.90 16.50
CA ALA A 22 17.45 23.59 16.95
C ALA A 22 17.56 24.08 18.39
N ILE A 23 17.44 25.41 18.61
CA ILE A 23 17.39 26.03 19.93
C ILE A 23 15.98 26.57 20.15
N GLY A 24 15.27 26.06 21.17
CA GLY A 24 13.94 26.55 21.55
C GLY A 24 12.86 25.49 21.67
N GLY A 25 11.63 25.90 21.96
CA GLY A 25 10.47 25.03 22.18
C GLY A 25 9.75 24.58 20.91
N TYR A 26 10.43 24.44 19.78
CA TYR A 26 9.83 23.92 18.55
C TYR A 26 9.85 22.39 18.61
N LEU A 27 8.75 21.83 19.11
CA LEU A 27 8.58 20.39 19.30
C LEU A 27 7.96 19.72 18.05
N GLU A 28 8.33 18.49 17.82
CA GLU A 28 7.72 17.63 16.81
C GLU A 28 6.35 17.09 17.29
N ILE A 29 5.55 16.57 16.37
CA ILE A 29 4.33 15.84 16.72
C ILE A 29 4.75 14.57 17.47
N ALA A 30 4.32 14.44 18.72
CA ALA A 30 4.54 13.23 19.50
C ALA A 30 3.63 12.11 18.97
N LEU A 31 4.22 11.13 18.32
CA LEU A 31 3.55 9.90 17.93
C LEU A 31 4.04 8.77 18.83
N ASP A 32 3.12 7.85 19.15
CA ASP A 32 3.48 6.66 19.92
C ASP A 32 4.63 5.88 19.26
N GLU A 33 5.43 5.21 20.08
CA GLU A 33 6.53 4.37 19.62
C GLU A 33 6.05 3.32 18.62
N ARG A 34 6.85 3.13 17.60
CA ARG A 34 6.52 2.21 16.49
C ARG A 34 6.62 0.77 16.97
N GLY A 35 5.49 0.06 16.95
CA GLY A 35 5.49 -1.39 17.03
C GLY A 35 6.18 -2.04 15.82
N ALA A 36 6.39 -3.35 15.86
CA ALA A 36 6.93 -4.10 14.73
C ALA A 36 6.04 -3.95 13.48
N ALA A 37 6.67 -3.78 12.32
CA ALA A 37 5.94 -3.71 11.05
C ALA A 37 5.11 -4.99 10.84
N ARG A 38 3.83 -4.84 10.50
CA ARG A 38 2.94 -5.98 10.28
C ARG A 38 3.41 -6.89 9.14
N TYR A 39 4.00 -6.31 8.11
CA TYR A 39 4.52 -7.02 6.94
C TYR A 39 6.00 -6.64 6.74
N PRO A 40 6.92 -7.15 7.57
CA PRO A 40 8.34 -6.78 7.51
C PRO A 40 9.02 -7.20 6.20
N GLN A 41 8.47 -8.22 5.51
CA GLN A 41 8.96 -8.70 4.22
C GLN A 41 8.52 -7.83 3.05
N ALA A 42 7.50 -6.96 3.23
CA ALA A 42 6.96 -6.15 2.14
C ALA A 42 7.95 -5.07 1.68
N ALA A 43 8.00 -4.85 0.37
CA ALA A 43 8.60 -3.64 -0.18
C ALA A 43 7.62 -2.47 -0.05
N ALA A 44 8.10 -1.32 0.43
CA ALA A 44 7.30 -0.11 0.57
C ALA A 44 7.43 0.77 -0.67
N PHE A 45 6.30 1.31 -1.11
CA PHE A 45 6.16 2.23 -2.23
C PHE A 45 5.31 3.42 -1.83
N GLN A 46 5.36 4.49 -2.61
CA GLN A 46 4.54 5.69 -2.40
C GLN A 46 3.03 5.38 -2.42
N SER A 47 2.59 4.40 -3.21
CA SER A 47 1.18 4.01 -3.31
C SER A 47 1.04 2.56 -3.77
N ALA A 48 -0.16 1.99 -3.64
CA ALA A 48 -0.48 0.69 -4.23
C ALA A 48 -0.37 0.70 -5.76
N ARG A 49 -0.60 1.85 -6.41
CA ARG A 49 -0.36 2.06 -7.85
C ARG A 49 1.11 1.87 -8.20
N ALA A 50 1.99 2.55 -7.48
CA ALA A 50 3.44 2.45 -7.68
C ALA A 50 3.95 1.03 -7.41
N ALA A 51 3.39 0.34 -6.42
CA ALA A 51 3.70 -1.06 -6.13
C ALA A 51 3.32 -1.99 -7.30
N LEU A 52 2.11 -1.82 -7.85
CA LEU A 52 1.68 -2.60 -9.03
C LEU A 52 2.51 -2.24 -10.26
N PHE A 53 2.79 -0.96 -10.49
CA PHE A 53 3.63 -0.52 -11.60
C PHE A 53 5.02 -1.17 -11.56
N ALA A 54 5.69 -1.11 -10.41
CA ALA A 54 7.02 -1.72 -10.23
C ALA A 54 7.01 -3.23 -10.47
N LEU A 55 5.95 -3.93 -10.03
CA LEU A 55 5.77 -5.36 -10.28
C LEU A 55 5.63 -5.65 -11.78
N LEU A 56 4.79 -4.88 -12.49
CA LEU A 56 4.54 -5.06 -13.92
C LEU A 56 5.76 -4.70 -14.77
N GLU A 57 6.48 -3.61 -14.43
CA GLU A 57 7.72 -3.23 -15.10
C GLU A 57 8.82 -4.27 -14.95
N THR A 58 8.89 -4.91 -13.77
CA THR A 58 9.91 -5.94 -13.51
C THR A 58 9.66 -7.22 -14.31
N ALA A 59 8.41 -7.68 -14.33
CA ALA A 59 8.09 -9.00 -14.90
C ALA A 59 7.54 -8.96 -16.32
N LYS A 60 6.99 -7.83 -16.75
CA LYS A 60 6.45 -7.58 -18.10
C LYS A 60 5.57 -8.73 -18.63
N PRO A 61 4.47 -9.08 -17.91
CA PRO A 61 3.54 -10.07 -18.42
C PRO A 61 2.96 -9.58 -19.75
N GLN A 62 2.55 -10.48 -20.62
CA GLN A 62 1.93 -10.10 -21.88
C GLN A 62 0.59 -9.39 -21.63
N ARG A 63 -0.15 -9.89 -20.63
CA ARG A 63 -1.50 -9.40 -20.32
C ARG A 63 -1.80 -9.55 -18.84
N ILE A 64 -2.57 -8.60 -18.31
CA ILE A 64 -3.18 -8.69 -17.00
C ILE A 64 -4.72 -8.66 -17.13
N TRP A 65 -5.36 -9.64 -16.51
CA TRP A 65 -6.81 -9.67 -16.38
C TRP A 65 -7.23 -8.99 -15.10
N MET A 66 -8.15 -8.04 -15.17
CA MET A 66 -8.67 -7.26 -14.05
C MET A 66 -10.19 -7.38 -13.97
N PRO A 67 -10.81 -7.35 -12.80
CA PRO A 67 -12.27 -7.32 -12.71
C PRO A 67 -12.80 -5.99 -13.27
N ARG A 68 -14.02 -5.97 -13.85
CA ARG A 68 -14.64 -4.70 -14.24
C ARG A 68 -14.96 -3.80 -13.03
N LEU A 69 -15.21 -4.40 -11.89
CA LEU A 69 -15.39 -3.69 -10.63
C LEU A 69 -14.02 -3.38 -10.02
N ILE A 70 -13.31 -2.44 -10.61
CA ILE A 70 -11.97 -2.01 -10.15
C ILE A 70 -11.86 -0.50 -10.20
N CYS A 71 -11.00 0.04 -9.34
CA CYS A 71 -10.65 1.46 -9.32
C CYS A 71 -9.68 1.80 -10.46
N ASP A 72 -9.88 2.92 -11.13
CA ASP A 72 -9.00 3.42 -12.21
C ASP A 72 -7.53 3.51 -11.77
N ALA A 73 -7.31 3.77 -10.48
CA ALA A 73 -5.97 3.78 -9.89
C ALA A 73 -5.19 2.45 -10.05
N MET A 74 -5.87 1.33 -10.28
CA MET A 74 -5.22 0.03 -10.54
C MET A 74 -5.10 -0.28 -12.03
N ILE A 75 -5.78 0.46 -12.89
CA ILE A 75 -5.67 0.32 -14.35
C ILE A 75 -4.48 1.11 -14.88
N ALA A 76 -4.31 2.34 -14.40
CA ALA A 76 -3.24 3.24 -14.84
C ALA A 76 -1.83 2.61 -14.80
N PRO A 77 -1.41 1.88 -13.75
CA PRO A 77 -0.11 1.19 -13.72
C PRO A 77 0.11 0.22 -14.88
N ALA A 78 -0.93 -0.54 -15.25
CA ALA A 78 -0.81 -1.50 -16.35
C ALA A 78 -0.65 -0.79 -17.70
N LEU A 79 -1.38 0.30 -17.92
CA LEU A 79 -1.24 1.12 -19.12
C LEU A 79 0.14 1.78 -19.19
N SER A 80 0.64 2.32 -18.07
CA SER A 80 1.98 2.92 -18.01
C SER A 80 3.10 1.90 -18.25
N ALA A 81 2.93 0.67 -17.77
CA ALA A 81 3.86 -0.44 -18.01
C ALA A 81 3.70 -1.07 -19.42
N MET A 82 2.79 -0.55 -20.26
CA MET A 82 2.46 -1.09 -21.58
C MET A 82 2.03 -2.56 -21.56
N VAL A 83 1.37 -2.98 -20.48
CA VAL A 83 0.79 -4.32 -20.34
C VAL A 83 -0.65 -4.31 -20.83
N GLU A 84 -1.01 -5.26 -21.70
CA GLU A 84 -2.39 -5.38 -22.19
C GLU A 84 -3.36 -5.66 -21.03
N VAL A 85 -4.39 -4.82 -20.88
CA VAL A 85 -5.43 -5.01 -19.87
C VAL A 85 -6.64 -5.70 -20.51
N LYS A 86 -7.10 -6.79 -19.89
CA LYS A 86 -8.32 -7.47 -20.24
C LYS A 86 -9.25 -7.53 -19.03
N PHE A 87 -10.51 -7.19 -19.23
CA PHE A 87 -11.49 -7.19 -18.14
C PHE A 87 -12.27 -8.50 -18.08
N TYR A 88 -12.60 -8.91 -16.84
CA TYR A 88 -13.48 -10.03 -16.58
C TYR A 88 -14.67 -9.63 -15.70
N GLU A 89 -15.74 -10.38 -15.81
CA GLU A 89 -16.93 -10.21 -14.98
C GLU A 89 -16.78 -11.00 -13.67
N LEU A 90 -17.41 -10.49 -12.64
CA LEU A 90 -17.58 -11.17 -11.37
C LEU A 90 -18.97 -11.83 -11.32
N THR A 91 -19.05 -12.94 -10.62
CA THR A 91 -20.34 -13.52 -10.24
C THR A 91 -20.99 -12.70 -9.11
N PRO A 92 -22.29 -12.90 -8.80
CA PRO A 92 -22.95 -12.19 -7.70
C PRO A 92 -22.30 -12.38 -6.33
N ASP A 93 -21.58 -13.49 -6.11
CA ASP A 93 -20.79 -13.78 -4.91
C ASP A 93 -19.32 -13.35 -5.03
N LEU A 94 -19.04 -12.43 -5.97
CA LEU A 94 -17.75 -11.79 -6.21
C LEU A 94 -16.60 -12.74 -6.61
N ARG A 95 -16.92 -13.91 -7.17
CA ARG A 95 -15.93 -14.82 -7.77
C ARG A 95 -15.60 -14.42 -9.20
N VAL A 96 -14.46 -14.86 -9.68
CA VAL A 96 -14.11 -14.74 -11.10
C VAL A 96 -15.06 -15.61 -11.93
N ALA A 97 -15.73 -15.01 -12.93
CA ALA A 97 -16.69 -15.72 -13.77
C ALA A 97 -16.05 -16.94 -14.47
N GLU A 98 -16.85 -18.00 -14.68
CA GLU A 98 -16.35 -19.31 -15.14
C GLU A 98 -15.69 -19.28 -16.52
N GLN A 99 -16.15 -18.42 -17.41
CA GLN A 99 -15.64 -18.29 -18.78
C GLN A 99 -14.23 -17.71 -18.88
N VAL A 100 -13.66 -17.17 -17.79
CA VAL A 100 -12.31 -16.60 -17.79
C VAL A 100 -11.28 -17.73 -17.94
N LYS A 101 -10.44 -17.60 -18.98
CA LYS A 101 -9.34 -18.52 -19.26
C LYS A 101 -8.07 -17.73 -19.51
N LEU A 102 -7.06 -17.94 -18.68
CA LEU A 102 -5.76 -17.32 -18.82
C LEU A 102 -4.89 -18.10 -19.83
N ASN A 103 -4.18 -17.36 -20.69
CA ASN A 103 -3.05 -17.94 -21.41
C ASN A 103 -1.87 -18.18 -20.45
N ARG A 104 -0.86 -18.89 -20.92
CA ARG A 104 0.29 -19.26 -20.08
C ARG A 104 1.05 -18.04 -19.52
N THR A 105 1.07 -16.94 -20.24
CA THR A 105 1.78 -15.69 -19.91
C THR A 105 0.88 -14.60 -19.34
N ASP A 106 -0.41 -14.90 -19.15
CA ASP A 106 -1.36 -13.96 -18.58
C ASP A 106 -1.32 -13.99 -17.05
N TRP A 107 -1.53 -12.84 -16.45
CA TRP A 107 -1.72 -12.68 -15.02
C TRP A 107 -3.16 -12.32 -14.72
N LEU A 108 -3.60 -12.60 -13.51
CA LEU A 108 -4.91 -12.20 -13.00
C LEU A 108 -4.71 -11.34 -11.75
N LEU A 109 -5.35 -10.18 -11.71
CA LEU A 109 -5.50 -9.40 -10.50
C LEU A 109 -6.89 -9.64 -9.94
N TYR A 110 -6.98 -10.07 -8.69
CA TYR A 110 -8.22 -10.26 -7.94
C TYR A 110 -8.26 -9.32 -6.74
N VAL A 111 -9.38 -8.62 -6.55
CA VAL A 111 -9.57 -7.71 -5.41
C VAL A 111 -10.27 -8.45 -4.27
N ASN A 112 -9.70 -8.41 -3.07
CA ASN A 112 -10.38 -8.86 -1.87
C ASN A 112 -11.34 -7.77 -1.38
N TYR A 113 -12.53 -7.72 -2.01
CA TYR A 113 -13.53 -6.69 -1.76
C TYR A 113 -13.94 -6.65 -0.30
N PHE A 114 -13.90 -5.46 0.29
CA PHE A 114 -14.26 -5.17 1.69
C PHE A 114 -13.52 -6.02 2.74
N GLY A 115 -12.49 -6.78 2.32
CA GLY A 115 -11.77 -7.70 3.20
C GLY A 115 -12.54 -8.99 3.56
N ILE A 116 -13.66 -9.26 2.89
CA ILE A 116 -14.54 -10.42 3.18
C ILE A 116 -14.51 -11.51 2.10
N CYS A 117 -13.78 -11.28 0.99
CA CYS A 117 -13.74 -12.20 -0.14
C CYS A 117 -12.64 -13.26 -0.04
N GLY A 118 -12.31 -13.75 1.17
CA GLY A 118 -11.26 -14.76 1.38
C GLY A 118 -11.49 -16.04 0.60
N HIS A 119 -12.74 -16.56 0.56
CA HIS A 119 -13.09 -17.75 -0.21
C HIS A 119 -12.94 -17.54 -1.71
N ALA A 120 -13.33 -16.39 -2.24
CA ALA A 120 -13.18 -16.08 -3.65
C ALA A 120 -11.71 -15.83 -4.04
N SER A 121 -10.90 -15.28 -3.13
CA SER A 121 -9.44 -15.20 -3.30
C SER A 121 -8.81 -16.59 -3.39
N ALA A 122 -9.18 -17.51 -2.50
CA ALA A 122 -8.71 -18.89 -2.52
C ALA A 122 -9.14 -19.64 -3.78
N ASP A 123 -10.37 -19.41 -4.24
CA ASP A 123 -10.90 -19.96 -5.50
C ASP A 123 -10.05 -19.46 -6.70
N ALA A 124 -9.76 -18.16 -6.76
CA ALA A 124 -8.93 -17.60 -7.82
C ALA A 124 -7.52 -18.21 -7.83
N LEU A 125 -6.89 -18.38 -6.66
CA LEU A 125 -5.58 -19.02 -6.54
C LEU A 125 -5.62 -20.48 -7.01
N SER A 126 -6.62 -21.24 -6.57
CA SER A 126 -6.78 -22.66 -6.94
C SER A 126 -7.02 -22.85 -8.43
N ARG A 127 -7.84 -21.97 -9.02
CA ARG A 127 -8.29 -22.10 -10.42
C ARG A 127 -7.25 -21.63 -11.44
N PHE A 128 -6.52 -20.57 -11.12
CA PHE A 128 -5.58 -19.95 -12.06
C PHE A 128 -4.11 -20.22 -11.80
N GLY A 129 -3.79 -20.80 -10.63
CA GLY A 129 -2.44 -21.02 -10.14
C GLY A 129 -1.90 -19.80 -9.38
N PRO A 130 -1.39 -20.03 -8.15
CA PRO A 130 -0.90 -18.95 -7.30
C PRO A 130 0.20 -18.12 -7.95
N GLU A 131 1.03 -18.73 -8.79
CA GLU A 131 2.14 -18.08 -9.49
C GLU A 131 1.70 -17.06 -10.56
N ARG A 132 0.41 -16.93 -10.82
CA ARG A 132 -0.16 -15.99 -11.81
C ARG A 132 -1.20 -15.04 -11.24
N VAL A 133 -1.50 -15.16 -9.95
CA VAL A 133 -2.54 -14.36 -9.30
C VAL A 133 -1.92 -13.29 -8.42
N ILE A 134 -2.32 -12.04 -8.67
CA ILE A 134 -2.06 -10.89 -7.80
C ILE A 134 -3.31 -10.66 -6.97
N LEU A 135 -3.16 -10.54 -5.66
CA LEU A 135 -4.23 -10.17 -4.74
C LEU A 135 -4.13 -8.70 -4.36
N ASP A 136 -5.15 -7.94 -4.71
CA ASP A 136 -5.30 -6.57 -4.22
C ASP A 136 -6.02 -6.59 -2.86
N HIS A 137 -5.24 -6.41 -1.80
CA HIS A 137 -5.69 -6.27 -0.42
C HIS A 137 -5.81 -4.80 0.02
N SER A 138 -6.04 -3.87 -0.91
CA SER A 138 -6.26 -2.46 -0.57
C SER A 138 -7.47 -2.24 0.35
N GLN A 139 -8.40 -3.20 0.40
CA GLN A 139 -9.55 -3.21 1.32
C GLN A 139 -9.45 -4.31 2.39
N ALA A 140 -8.29 -4.97 2.52
CA ALA A 140 -8.10 -6.14 3.36
C ALA A 140 -6.75 -6.10 4.12
N PHE A 141 -6.38 -4.94 4.67
CA PHE A 141 -5.05 -4.73 5.27
C PHE A 141 -4.68 -5.76 6.34
N PHE A 142 -5.66 -6.24 7.10
CA PHE A 142 -5.41 -7.20 8.19
C PHE A 142 -5.38 -8.67 7.75
N THR A 143 -5.71 -8.95 6.50
CA THR A 143 -5.61 -10.31 5.92
C THR A 143 -4.16 -10.61 5.57
N ALA A 144 -3.62 -11.71 6.10
CA ALA A 144 -2.27 -12.15 5.79
C ALA A 144 -2.10 -12.43 4.29
N PRO A 145 -0.92 -12.16 3.70
CA PRO A 145 -0.66 -12.51 2.32
C PRO A 145 -0.55 -14.03 2.19
N PRO A 146 -1.33 -14.69 1.33
CA PRO A 146 -1.13 -16.10 1.02
C PRO A 146 0.10 -16.27 0.11
N ASP A 147 0.50 -17.50 -0.12
CA ASP A 147 1.48 -17.84 -1.14
C ASP A 147 0.84 -17.60 -2.54
N CYS A 148 1.28 -16.56 -3.22
CA CYS A 148 0.81 -16.17 -4.53
C CYS A 148 1.85 -15.31 -5.24
N LEU A 149 1.60 -14.95 -6.50
CA LEU A 149 2.51 -14.11 -7.29
C LEU A 149 2.85 -12.80 -6.56
N ALA A 150 1.82 -12.11 -6.08
CA ALA A 150 1.99 -10.90 -5.28
C ALA A 150 0.74 -10.57 -4.47
N THR A 151 0.92 -9.90 -3.33
CA THR A 151 -0.16 -9.25 -2.58
C THR A 151 0.18 -7.77 -2.41
N ILE A 152 -0.79 -6.91 -2.73
CA ILE A 152 -0.65 -5.45 -2.66
C ILE A 152 -1.55 -4.92 -1.55
N TYR A 153 -1.04 -4.00 -0.72
CA TYR A 153 -1.79 -3.35 0.35
C TYR A 153 -1.75 -1.83 0.20
N SER A 154 -2.80 -1.18 0.68
CA SER A 154 -2.93 0.28 0.75
C SER A 154 -3.19 0.71 2.20
N PRO A 155 -2.15 0.92 3.03
CA PRO A 155 -2.29 1.23 4.46
C PRO A 155 -3.16 2.46 4.73
N ARG A 156 -3.09 3.47 3.87
CA ARG A 156 -3.85 4.73 4.02
C ARG A 156 -5.37 4.58 3.93
N LYS A 157 -5.89 3.43 3.49
CA LYS A 157 -7.33 3.14 3.56
C LYS A 157 -7.78 2.70 4.96
N PHE A 158 -6.84 2.39 5.85
CA PHE A 158 -7.09 1.93 7.21
C PHE A 158 -6.55 2.87 8.27
N PHE A 159 -5.57 3.69 7.92
CA PHE A 159 -4.87 4.58 8.84
C PHE A 159 -4.82 5.99 8.26
N GLY A 160 -4.73 6.99 9.11
CA GLY A 160 -4.53 8.38 8.72
C GLY A 160 -3.12 8.62 8.19
N LEU A 161 -2.80 8.07 7.04
CA LEU A 161 -1.52 8.21 6.35
C LEU A 161 -1.72 8.98 5.04
N PRO A 162 -0.78 9.86 4.67
CA PRO A 162 -0.89 10.67 3.46
C PRO A 162 -0.72 9.86 2.18
N ASP A 163 0.07 8.80 2.25
CA ASP A 163 0.47 7.94 1.14
C ASP A 163 0.81 6.53 1.64
N GLY A 164 1.43 5.71 0.80
CA GLY A 164 1.92 4.38 1.12
C GLY A 164 1.21 3.26 0.38
N GLY A 165 2.03 2.33 -0.12
CA GLY A 165 1.65 1.04 -0.67
C GLY A 165 2.66 -0.02 -0.25
N LEU A 166 2.21 -1.25 -0.05
CA LEU A 166 3.10 -2.36 0.28
C LEU A 166 2.94 -3.46 -0.76
N LEU A 167 4.06 -4.05 -1.15
CA LEU A 167 4.12 -5.19 -2.07
C LEU A 167 4.79 -6.37 -1.38
N VAL A 168 4.08 -7.48 -1.29
CA VAL A 168 4.63 -8.78 -0.88
C VAL A 168 4.72 -9.65 -2.12
N THR A 169 5.91 -10.06 -2.52
CA THR A 169 6.18 -10.92 -3.68
C THR A 169 7.53 -11.60 -3.53
N GLN A 170 7.71 -12.74 -4.19
CA GLN A 170 9.00 -13.43 -4.34
C GLN A 170 9.77 -12.96 -5.59
N LEU A 171 9.13 -12.17 -6.47
CA LEU A 171 9.83 -11.63 -7.63
C LEU A 171 10.87 -10.56 -7.18
N PRO A 172 11.99 -10.44 -7.91
CA PRO A 172 13.06 -9.49 -7.56
C PRO A 172 12.69 -8.05 -7.96
N VAL A 173 11.56 -7.56 -7.44
CA VAL A 173 11.11 -6.19 -7.69
C VAL A 173 12.06 -5.22 -6.97
N PRO A 174 12.70 -4.30 -7.70
CA PRO A 174 13.57 -3.30 -7.08
C PRO A 174 12.79 -2.45 -6.07
N ARG A 175 13.39 -2.23 -4.90
CA ARG A 175 12.86 -1.24 -3.96
C ARG A 175 13.15 0.14 -4.52
N PRO A 176 12.27 1.13 -4.32
CA PRO A 176 12.56 2.51 -4.67
C PRO A 176 13.92 2.94 -4.06
N PRO A 177 14.82 3.53 -4.85
CA PRO A 177 16.15 3.89 -4.36
C PRO A 177 16.13 5.06 -3.37
N GLU A 178 15.07 5.86 -3.42
CA GLU A 178 14.92 7.08 -2.65
C GLU A 178 13.66 7.04 -1.78
N THR A 179 13.73 7.68 -0.63
CA THR A 179 12.56 7.94 0.21
C THR A 179 11.82 9.15 -0.35
N ASP A 180 10.50 9.03 -0.53
CA ASP A 180 9.66 10.16 -0.91
C ASP A 180 9.63 11.21 0.21
N THR A 181 10.14 12.40 -0.08
CA THR A 181 10.19 13.54 0.84
C THR A 181 8.91 14.38 0.83
N HIS A 182 7.98 14.12 -0.11
CA HIS A 182 6.73 14.90 -0.27
C HIS A 182 5.56 14.38 0.57
N SER A 183 5.76 13.33 1.37
CA SER A 183 4.71 12.83 2.27
C SER A 183 4.19 13.88 3.24
N VAL A 184 5.07 14.77 3.70
CA VAL A 184 4.70 15.89 4.60
C VAL A 184 3.73 16.86 3.90
N ASP A 185 3.96 17.17 2.64
CA ASP A 185 3.10 18.07 1.86
C ASP A 185 1.68 17.50 1.68
N ARG A 186 1.58 16.17 1.61
CA ARG A 186 0.30 15.45 1.49
C ARG A 186 -0.46 15.31 2.82
N MET A 187 0.14 15.66 3.96
CA MET A 187 -0.51 15.53 5.27
C MET A 187 -1.58 16.59 5.54
N LYS A 188 -1.65 17.67 4.77
CA LYS A 188 -2.53 18.82 5.03
C LYS A 188 -3.98 18.40 5.27
N HIS A 189 -4.57 17.56 4.41
CA HIS A 189 -5.94 17.08 4.57
C HIS A 189 -6.18 16.29 5.86
N LEU A 190 -5.16 15.54 6.33
CA LEU A 190 -5.25 14.77 7.58
C LEU A 190 -5.25 15.71 8.79
N LEU A 191 -4.39 16.73 8.78
CA LEU A 191 -4.32 17.73 9.85
C LEU A 191 -5.62 18.53 9.91
N GLN A 192 -6.21 18.91 8.78
CA GLN A 192 -7.48 19.60 8.72
C GLN A 192 -8.63 18.76 9.33
N ARG A 193 -8.54 17.44 9.27
CA ARG A 193 -9.55 16.54 9.83
C ARG A 193 -9.42 16.29 11.32
N LEU A 194 -8.39 16.80 11.98
CA LEU A 194 -8.30 16.73 13.45
C LEU A 194 -9.41 17.55 14.11
N ASP A 195 -9.69 18.75 13.58
CA ASP A 195 -10.65 19.68 14.15
C ASP A 195 -11.79 20.06 13.17
N GLY A 196 -11.65 19.69 11.89
CA GLY A 196 -12.57 20.06 10.81
C GLY A 196 -13.40 18.92 10.26
N SER A 197 -14.38 19.26 9.42
CA SER A 197 -15.21 18.28 8.72
C SER A 197 -14.43 17.57 7.60
N PRO A 198 -14.86 16.37 7.16
CA PRO A 198 -14.30 15.69 6.00
C PRO A 198 -14.32 16.53 4.73
N GLU A 199 -15.37 17.33 4.54
CA GLU A 199 -15.57 18.18 3.37
C GLU A 199 -14.51 19.28 3.29
N ALA A 200 -14.08 19.83 4.41
CA ALA A 200 -13.06 20.87 4.46
C ALA A 200 -11.68 20.36 3.96
N GLY A 201 -11.34 19.12 4.27
CA GLY A 201 -10.08 18.51 3.84
C GLY A 201 -10.13 17.87 2.44
N PHE A 202 -11.33 17.72 1.84
CA PHE A 202 -11.48 16.95 0.60
C PHE A 202 -10.74 17.53 -0.62
N PRO A 203 -10.66 18.85 -0.85
CA PRO A 203 -9.85 19.41 -1.95
C PRO A 203 -8.36 19.06 -1.83
N ASP A 204 -7.80 19.17 -0.64
CA ASP A 204 -6.39 18.83 -0.39
C ASP A 204 -6.15 17.31 -0.49
N TYR A 205 -7.11 16.49 -0.07
CA TYR A 205 -7.07 15.05 -0.33
C TYR A 205 -7.02 14.74 -1.82
N ARG A 206 -7.85 15.39 -2.64
CA ARG A 206 -7.84 15.21 -4.09
C ARG A 206 -6.51 15.61 -4.72
N ALA A 207 -5.97 16.75 -4.32
CA ALA A 207 -4.65 17.19 -4.79
C ALA A 207 -3.53 16.20 -4.42
N ALA A 208 -3.58 15.65 -3.19
CA ALA A 208 -2.66 14.60 -2.77
C ALA A 208 -2.79 13.33 -3.63
N GLU A 209 -4.03 12.87 -3.95
CA GLU A 209 -4.27 11.74 -4.85
C GLU A 209 -3.69 11.95 -6.25
N GLU A 210 -3.86 13.15 -6.80
CA GLU A 210 -3.36 13.52 -8.14
C GLU A 210 -1.83 13.57 -8.18
N SER A 211 -1.17 13.82 -7.05
CA SER A 211 0.29 13.81 -6.93
C SER A 211 0.91 12.41 -6.86
N LEU A 212 0.11 11.37 -6.59
CA LEU A 212 0.55 9.97 -6.46
C LEU A 212 0.47 9.27 -7.83
N LEU A 213 1.29 9.68 -8.77
CA LEU A 213 1.40 9.02 -10.08
C LEU A 213 2.10 7.67 -9.98
N PRO A 214 1.87 6.73 -10.94
CA PRO A 214 2.58 5.45 -10.99
C PRO A 214 4.07 5.63 -11.20
#